data_68176acb314c5f89032bab7ceabb1fb8
#
_entry.id   68176acb314c5f89032bab7ceabb1fb8
#
_cell.length_a   1.000
_cell.length_b   1.000
_cell.length_c   1.000
_cell.angle_alpha   90.00
_cell.angle_beta   90.00
_cell.angle_gamma   90.00
#
_symmetry.space_group_name_H-M   'P 1'
#
loop_
_entity.id
_entity.type
_entity.pdbx_description
1 polymer ?
#
loop_
_entity_poly.entity_id
_entity_poly.type
_entity_poly.pdbx_seq_one_letter_code
_entity_poly.pdbx_strand_id
1 'polypeptide(L)'
;MYLYLIFILLLAGSFLEIFDSKRQGTAQIIYYLTLSILFLLSFLRWERGTDWSGYYDYFSNIYDLDFSNNFENGFIFLNYCIHYLFNSYTVLLFILAAIQYFFISKAIRYLSIYPVLSLLCYFSVTKGGIFFVRQYIALAILMYSIRYVIEKKIYMFLFAVIIA
;
A
#
# COMPACT_ATOMS: atom_id res chain seq x y z
N MET A 1 3.15 -17.36 10.11
CA MET A 1 3.35 -17.01 11.53
C MET A 1 3.36 -15.49 11.76
N TYR A 2 4.22 -14.70 11.10
CA TYR A 2 4.30 -13.24 11.31
C TYR A 2 2.99 -12.46 11.06
N LEU A 3 2.17 -12.87 10.07
CA LEU A 3 0.87 -12.22 9.80
C LEU A 3 -0.11 -12.34 10.98
N TYR A 4 -0.10 -13.46 11.69
CA TYR A 4 -0.93 -13.62 12.90
C TYR A 4 -0.46 -12.72 14.05
N LEU A 5 0.85 -12.51 14.19
CA LEU A 5 1.41 -11.60 15.19
C LEU A 5 0.97 -10.15 14.91
N ILE A 6 1.02 -9.73 13.64
CA ILE A 6 0.54 -8.41 13.23
C ILE A 6 -0.96 -8.27 13.51
N PHE A 7 -1.76 -9.29 13.20
CA PHE A 7 -3.19 -9.28 13.48
C PHE A 7 -3.48 -9.14 14.97
N ILE A 8 -2.80 -9.91 15.84
CA ILE A 8 -2.95 -9.83 17.30
C ILE A 8 -2.54 -8.44 17.81
N LEU A 9 -1.44 -7.88 17.30
CA LEU A 9 -0.98 -6.55 17.68
C LEU A 9 -2.01 -5.47 17.32
N LEU A 10 -2.57 -5.54 16.12
CA LEU A 10 -3.61 -4.61 15.66
C LEU A 10 -4.91 -4.80 16.46
N LEU A 11 -5.27 -6.04 16.77
CA LEU A 11 -6.46 -6.32 17.59
C LEU A 11 -6.29 -5.71 19.00
N ALA A 12 -5.17 -5.97 19.66
CA ALA A 12 -4.88 -5.38 20.97
C ALA A 12 -4.86 -3.84 20.93
N GLY A 13 -4.23 -3.27 19.89
CA GLY A 13 -4.18 -1.83 19.67
C GLY A 13 -5.56 -1.21 19.46
N SER A 14 -6.45 -1.86 18.70
CA SER A 14 -7.82 -1.38 18.49
C SER A 14 -8.67 -1.41 19.76
N PHE A 15 -8.46 -2.41 20.62
CA PHE A 15 -9.08 -2.41 21.95
C PHE A 15 -8.62 -1.22 22.80
N LEU A 16 -7.33 -0.94 22.84
CA LEU A 16 -6.78 0.22 23.55
C LEU A 16 -7.33 1.54 22.99
N GLU A 17 -7.47 1.64 21.67
CA GLU A 17 -7.98 2.84 21.00
C GLU A 17 -9.46 3.12 21.35
N ILE A 18 -10.29 2.07 21.46
CA ILE A 18 -11.74 2.21 21.72
C ILE A 18 -12.03 2.41 23.21
N PHE A 19 -11.39 1.62 24.08
CA PHE A 19 -11.79 1.53 25.50
C PHE A 19 -10.97 2.42 26.44
N ASP A 20 -9.77 2.87 26.03
CA ASP A 20 -8.90 3.67 26.89
C ASP A 20 -8.47 4.99 26.21
N SER A 21 -9.29 6.01 26.38
CA SER A 21 -9.00 7.35 25.82
C SER A 21 -7.69 7.97 26.36
N LYS A 22 -7.21 7.53 27.52
CA LYS A 22 -5.93 8.01 28.09
C LYS A 22 -4.73 7.42 27.37
N ARG A 23 -4.88 6.31 26.65
CA ARG A 23 -3.81 5.61 25.92
C ARG A 23 -3.82 5.86 24.41
N GLN A 24 -4.42 6.94 23.96
CA GLN A 24 -4.41 7.31 22.52
C GLN A 24 -3.00 7.42 21.96
N GLY A 25 -2.01 7.90 22.76
CA GLY A 25 -0.62 7.92 22.35
C GLY A 25 -0.04 6.53 22.09
N THR A 26 -0.40 5.54 22.92
CA THR A 26 0.03 4.14 22.71
C THR A 26 -0.61 3.55 21.45
N ALA A 27 -1.87 3.81 21.21
CA ALA A 27 -2.57 3.39 19.99
C ALA A 27 -1.91 3.99 18.73
N GLN A 28 -1.54 5.26 18.76
CA GLN A 28 -0.80 5.91 17.67
C GLN A 28 0.57 5.25 17.43
N ILE A 29 1.31 4.91 18.47
CA ILE A 29 2.59 4.20 18.33
C ILE A 29 2.37 2.84 17.67
N ILE A 30 1.37 2.06 18.11
CA ILE A 30 1.00 0.77 17.52
C ILE A 30 0.64 0.95 16.04
N TYR A 31 -0.13 1.98 15.70
CA TYR A 31 -0.50 2.29 14.31
C TYR A 31 0.74 2.50 13.43
N TYR A 32 1.63 3.41 13.80
CA TYR A 32 2.82 3.71 13.00
C TYR A 32 3.83 2.56 12.98
N LEU A 33 4.00 1.86 14.11
CA LEU A 33 4.86 0.68 14.17
C LEU A 33 4.36 -0.40 13.19
N THR A 34 3.06 -0.68 13.23
CA THR A 34 2.48 -1.70 12.33
C THR A 34 2.56 -1.27 10.88
N LEU A 35 2.27 0.01 10.57
CA LEU A 35 2.40 0.54 9.22
C LEU A 35 3.83 0.41 8.69
N SER A 36 4.83 0.70 9.55
CA SER A 36 6.25 0.54 9.19
C SER A 36 6.63 -0.92 8.96
N ILE A 37 6.13 -1.84 9.78
CA ILE A 37 6.35 -3.28 9.60
C ILE A 37 5.74 -3.74 8.27
N LEU A 38 4.51 -3.35 7.96
CA LEU A 38 3.86 -3.70 6.70
C LEU A 38 4.62 -3.15 5.49
N PHE A 39 5.08 -1.91 5.57
CA PHE A 39 5.92 -1.30 4.55
C PHE A 39 7.21 -2.09 4.31
N LEU A 40 7.94 -2.42 5.39
CA LEU A 40 9.16 -3.22 5.31
C LEU A 40 8.91 -4.60 4.69
N LEU A 41 7.85 -5.29 5.12
CA LEU A 41 7.48 -6.60 4.58
C LEU A 41 7.07 -6.54 3.10
N SER A 42 6.51 -5.40 2.65
CA SER A 42 6.07 -5.23 1.26
C SER A 42 7.24 -5.08 0.30
N PHE A 43 8.25 -4.27 0.60
CA PHE A 43 9.35 -4.05 -0.33
C PHE A 43 10.52 -5.03 -0.15
N LEU A 44 10.70 -5.61 1.05
CA LEU A 44 11.74 -6.61 1.31
C LEU A 44 11.31 -8.04 0.93
N ARG A 45 10.11 -8.21 0.38
CA ARG A 45 9.66 -9.53 -0.07
C ARG A 45 10.52 -10.00 -1.24
N TRP A 46 11.22 -11.10 -1.06
CA TRP A 46 11.95 -11.79 -2.12
C TRP A 46 11.28 -13.11 -2.43
N GLU A 47 10.98 -13.38 -3.71
CA GLU A 47 10.33 -14.60 -4.20
C GLU A 47 9.02 -14.97 -3.48
N ARG A 48 8.29 -13.98 -2.96
CA ARG A 48 7.02 -14.19 -2.26
C ARG A 48 5.86 -13.51 -2.97
N GLY A 49 4.78 -14.26 -3.12
CA GLY A 49 3.57 -13.84 -3.83
C GLY A 49 3.44 -14.52 -5.18
N THR A 50 2.21 -14.78 -5.61
CA THR A 50 1.89 -15.47 -6.87
C THR A 50 2.39 -14.72 -8.10
N ASP A 51 2.46 -13.40 -8.02
CA ASP A 51 2.76 -12.53 -9.15
C ASP A 51 4.23 -12.04 -9.17
N TRP A 52 5.02 -12.43 -8.16
CA TRP A 52 6.39 -11.90 -8.01
C TRP A 52 7.27 -12.25 -9.20
N SER A 53 7.27 -13.51 -9.66
CA SER A 53 8.09 -13.97 -10.78
C SER A 53 7.74 -13.22 -12.07
N GLY A 54 6.43 -13.09 -12.37
CA GLY A 54 5.97 -12.39 -13.58
C GLY A 54 6.38 -10.91 -13.60
N TYR A 55 6.30 -10.21 -12.46
CA TYR A 55 6.76 -8.81 -12.39
C TYR A 55 8.28 -8.68 -12.41
N TYR A 56 9.01 -9.62 -11.82
CA TYR A 56 10.46 -9.65 -11.87
C TYR A 56 10.97 -9.92 -13.30
N ASP A 57 10.38 -10.90 -13.99
CA ASP A 57 10.72 -11.22 -15.37
C ASP A 57 10.42 -10.02 -16.31
N TYR A 58 9.27 -9.36 -16.10
CA TYR A 58 8.94 -8.14 -16.82
C TYR A 58 9.97 -7.02 -16.57
N PHE A 59 10.34 -6.77 -15.31
CA PHE A 59 11.33 -5.75 -14.96
C PHE A 59 12.69 -6.06 -15.57
N SER A 60 13.12 -7.33 -15.53
CA SER A 60 14.42 -7.76 -16.04
C SER A 60 14.54 -7.68 -17.56
N ASN A 61 13.42 -7.92 -18.29
CA ASN A 61 13.35 -7.94 -19.74
C ASN A 61 12.62 -6.72 -20.32
N ILE A 62 12.70 -5.58 -19.65
CA ILE A 62 11.88 -4.39 -19.96
C ILE A 62 12.15 -3.81 -21.36
N TYR A 63 13.29 -4.13 -21.96
CA TYR A 63 13.66 -3.69 -23.30
C TYR A 63 13.11 -4.62 -24.40
N ASP A 64 12.58 -5.78 -24.07
CA ASP A 64 11.98 -6.70 -25.03
C ASP A 64 10.55 -6.24 -25.36
N LEU A 65 10.32 -5.90 -26.64
CA LEU A 65 9.07 -5.34 -27.15
C LEU A 65 7.84 -6.24 -26.92
N ASP A 66 8.04 -7.56 -26.81
CA ASP A 66 6.96 -8.52 -26.62
C ASP A 66 6.34 -8.46 -25.21
N PHE A 67 7.04 -7.96 -24.19
CA PHE A 67 6.57 -7.80 -22.83
C PHE A 67 5.79 -6.50 -22.58
N SER A 68 5.92 -5.49 -23.45
CA SER A 68 5.36 -4.15 -23.23
C SER A 68 3.85 -4.09 -23.29
N ASN A 69 3.19 -5.05 -23.94
CA ASN A 69 1.76 -5.00 -24.25
C ASN A 69 0.83 -5.52 -23.13
N ASN A 70 1.38 -6.02 -22.03
CA ASN A 70 0.60 -6.69 -20.97
C ASN A 70 0.29 -5.81 -19.75
N PHE A 71 0.83 -4.58 -19.70
CA PHE A 71 0.71 -3.71 -18.54
C PHE A 71 0.25 -2.30 -18.92
N GLU A 72 -0.32 -1.57 -17.95
CA GLU A 72 -0.74 -0.18 -18.14
C GLU A 72 0.47 0.74 -18.37
N ASN A 73 0.29 1.73 -19.25
CA ASN A 73 1.35 2.67 -19.67
C ASN A 73 2.06 3.36 -18.48
N GLY A 74 1.33 3.70 -17.42
CA GLY A 74 1.91 4.30 -16.21
C GLY A 74 2.87 3.35 -15.47
N PHE A 75 2.48 2.08 -15.37
CA PHE A 75 3.32 1.06 -14.74
C PHE A 75 4.55 0.73 -15.59
N ILE A 76 4.40 0.66 -16.92
CA ILE A 76 5.50 0.47 -17.88
C ILE A 76 6.51 1.61 -17.73
N PHE A 77 6.05 2.86 -17.76
CA PHE A 77 6.90 4.03 -17.64
C PHE A 77 7.68 4.05 -16.32
N LEU A 78 7.02 3.71 -15.21
CA LEU A 78 7.66 3.67 -13.90
C LEU A 78 8.74 2.58 -13.83
N ASN A 79 8.46 1.38 -14.36
CA ASN A 79 9.45 0.30 -14.44
C ASN A 79 10.66 0.71 -15.28
N TYR A 80 10.42 1.32 -16.45
CA TYR A 80 11.48 1.79 -17.34
C TYR A 80 12.37 2.83 -16.64
N CYS A 81 11.81 3.82 -16.00
CA CYS A 81 12.54 4.85 -15.28
C CYS A 81 13.41 4.25 -14.15
N ILE A 82 12.84 3.33 -13.37
CA ILE A 82 13.57 2.73 -12.25
C ILE A 82 14.64 1.78 -12.75
N HIS A 83 14.37 1.00 -13.79
CA HIS A 83 15.37 0.13 -14.40
C HIS A 83 16.53 0.94 -14.96
N TYR A 84 16.25 2.05 -15.65
CA TYR A 84 17.28 2.93 -16.22
C TYR A 84 18.14 3.60 -15.15
N LEU A 85 17.54 4.06 -14.03
CA LEU A 85 18.24 4.83 -13.00
C LEU A 85 18.96 3.94 -11.98
N PHE A 86 18.37 2.83 -11.58
CA PHE A 86 18.83 2.04 -10.43
C PHE A 86 19.12 0.58 -10.77
N ASN A 87 18.58 0.06 -11.86
CA ASN A 87 18.67 -1.34 -12.28
C ASN A 87 18.43 -2.34 -11.10
N SER A 88 17.43 -2.03 -10.26
CA SER A 88 17.15 -2.80 -9.05
C SER A 88 15.65 -2.96 -8.83
N TYR A 89 15.19 -4.22 -8.87
CA TYR A 89 13.80 -4.56 -8.63
C TYR A 89 13.34 -4.24 -7.19
N THR A 90 14.25 -4.32 -6.22
CA THR A 90 13.95 -3.94 -4.82
C THR A 90 13.64 -2.45 -4.70
N VAL A 91 14.31 -1.59 -5.49
CA VAL A 91 14.02 -0.15 -5.54
C VAL A 91 12.63 0.09 -6.13
N LEU A 92 12.23 -0.67 -7.16
CA LEU A 92 10.87 -0.63 -7.68
C LEU A 92 9.85 -0.97 -6.60
N LEU A 93 10.04 -2.09 -5.90
CA LEU A 93 9.14 -2.50 -4.81
C LEU A 93 9.09 -1.46 -3.68
N PHE A 94 10.23 -0.83 -3.34
CA PHE A 94 10.28 0.24 -2.34
C PHE A 94 9.42 1.44 -2.74
N ILE A 95 9.53 1.92 -3.97
CA ILE A 95 8.77 3.08 -4.46
C ILE A 95 7.28 2.74 -4.50
N LEU A 96 6.91 1.56 -5.00
CA LEU A 96 5.51 1.12 -5.05
C LEU A 96 4.91 0.98 -3.65
N ALA A 97 5.64 0.38 -2.71
CA ALA A 97 5.22 0.28 -1.31
C ALA A 97 5.10 1.67 -0.66
N ALA A 98 6.04 2.58 -0.92
CA ALA A 98 5.99 3.94 -0.38
C ALA A 98 4.72 4.68 -0.84
N ILE A 99 4.37 4.60 -2.13
CA ILE A 99 3.16 5.18 -2.68
C ILE A 99 1.92 4.57 -2.00
N GLN A 100 1.83 3.24 -1.95
CA GLN A 100 0.70 2.52 -1.36
C GLN A 100 0.48 2.94 0.11
N TYR A 101 1.50 2.81 0.97
CA TYR A 101 1.34 3.07 2.40
C TYR A 101 1.19 4.55 2.73
N PHE A 102 1.74 5.45 1.90
CA PHE A 102 1.47 6.87 2.01
C PHE A 102 -0.03 7.18 1.81
N PHE A 103 -0.63 6.70 0.72
CA PHE A 103 -2.04 6.96 0.45
C PHE A 103 -2.97 6.26 1.45
N ILE A 104 -2.69 5.01 1.83
CA ILE A 104 -3.47 4.29 2.87
C ILE A 104 -3.41 5.02 4.20
N SER A 105 -2.22 5.45 4.64
CA SER A 105 -2.08 6.18 5.91
C SER A 105 -2.87 7.50 5.88
N LYS A 106 -2.79 8.24 4.78
CA LYS A 106 -3.55 9.49 4.60
C LYS A 106 -5.07 9.24 4.56
N ALA A 107 -5.51 8.19 3.87
CA ALA A 107 -6.92 7.81 3.78
C ALA A 107 -7.47 7.44 5.16
N ILE A 108 -6.83 6.53 5.87
CA ILE A 108 -7.27 6.08 7.20
C ILE A 108 -7.36 7.26 8.17
N ARG A 109 -6.32 8.09 8.23
CA ARG A 109 -6.29 9.23 9.16
C ARG A 109 -7.31 10.31 8.84
N TYR A 110 -7.72 10.44 7.60
CA TYR A 110 -8.73 11.41 7.20
C TYR A 110 -10.15 10.87 7.41
N LEU A 111 -10.37 9.60 7.09
CA LEU A 111 -11.71 9.01 7.07
C LEU A 111 -12.15 8.39 8.40
N SER A 112 -11.21 8.09 9.31
CA SER A 112 -11.51 7.36 10.54
C SER A 112 -11.06 8.08 11.80
N ILE A 113 -11.95 8.01 12.82
CA ILE A 113 -11.66 8.44 14.19
C ILE A 113 -10.78 7.39 14.90
N TYR A 114 -10.86 6.12 14.48
CA TYR A 114 -10.14 4.98 15.05
C TYR A 114 -9.14 4.40 14.03
N PRO A 115 -7.94 5.01 13.85
CA PRO A 115 -6.96 4.59 12.84
C PRO A 115 -6.47 3.16 12.98
N VAL A 116 -6.26 2.66 14.22
CA VAL A 116 -5.77 1.29 14.45
C VAL A 116 -6.84 0.27 14.05
N LEU A 117 -8.10 0.50 14.43
CA LEU A 117 -9.21 -0.34 14.04
C LEU A 117 -9.38 -0.37 12.51
N SER A 118 -9.27 0.78 11.86
CA SER A 118 -9.35 0.86 10.40
C SER A 118 -8.20 0.14 9.71
N LEU A 119 -6.98 0.20 10.27
CA LEU A 119 -5.84 -0.55 9.79
C LEU A 119 -6.02 -2.07 10.00
N LEU A 120 -6.66 -2.48 11.11
CA LEU A 120 -7.03 -3.87 11.35
C LEU A 120 -8.02 -4.37 10.28
N CYS A 121 -9.07 -3.60 9.98
CA CYS A 121 -10.02 -3.95 8.92
C CYS A 121 -9.32 -4.06 7.56
N TYR A 122 -8.50 -3.07 7.21
CA TYR A 122 -7.70 -3.11 5.98
C TYR A 122 -6.80 -4.35 5.93
N PHE A 123 -6.08 -4.63 7.01
CA PHE A 123 -5.19 -5.80 7.10
C PHE A 123 -5.96 -7.12 6.97
N SER A 124 -7.12 -7.24 7.60
CA SER A 124 -7.94 -8.46 7.57
C SER A 124 -8.41 -8.83 6.16
N VAL A 125 -8.75 -7.81 5.35
CA VAL A 125 -9.24 -8.01 3.98
C VAL A 125 -8.08 -8.20 2.99
N THR A 126 -7.02 -7.39 3.13
CA THR A 126 -5.95 -7.28 2.12
C THR A 126 -4.65 -7.99 2.51
N LYS A 127 -4.56 -8.55 3.73
CA LYS A 127 -3.30 -9.01 4.33
C LYS A 127 -2.22 -7.92 4.32
N GLY A 128 -2.66 -6.66 4.50
CA GLY A 128 -1.81 -5.48 4.48
C GLY A 128 -1.39 -5.01 3.08
N GLY A 129 -1.88 -5.63 2.01
CA GLY A 129 -1.49 -5.26 0.64
C GLY A 129 -0.07 -5.67 0.26
N ILE A 130 0.49 -6.68 0.96
CA ILE A 130 1.89 -7.08 0.78
C ILE A 130 2.12 -7.78 -0.56
N PHE A 131 1.14 -8.54 -1.06
CA PHE A 131 1.35 -9.48 -2.17
C PHE A 131 0.95 -8.97 -3.55
N PHE A 132 -0.01 -8.06 -3.66
CA PHE A 132 -0.58 -7.59 -4.94
C PHE A 132 -0.29 -6.10 -5.15
N VAL A 133 0.89 -5.78 -5.65
CA VAL A 133 1.41 -4.40 -5.68
C VAL A 133 0.52 -3.45 -6.48
N ARG A 134 0.17 -3.79 -7.73
CA ARG A 134 -0.59 -2.90 -8.63
C ARG A 134 -1.99 -2.62 -8.11
N GLN A 135 -2.73 -3.68 -7.77
CA GLN A 135 -4.12 -3.57 -7.32
C GLN A 135 -4.24 -2.77 -6.03
N TYR A 136 -3.29 -2.94 -5.11
CA TYR A 136 -3.34 -2.23 -3.82
C TYR A 136 -2.88 -0.78 -3.90
N ILE A 137 -2.05 -0.41 -4.88
CA ILE A 137 -1.77 1.01 -5.15
C ILE A 137 -3.03 1.70 -5.67
N ALA A 138 -3.71 1.12 -6.65
CA ALA A 138 -4.96 1.66 -7.15
C ALA A 138 -6.00 1.79 -6.03
N LEU A 139 -6.17 0.73 -5.23
CA LEU A 139 -7.06 0.76 -4.06
C LEU A 139 -6.68 1.88 -3.06
N ALA A 140 -5.40 2.07 -2.79
CA ALA A 140 -4.92 3.10 -1.87
C ALA A 140 -5.23 4.52 -2.37
N ILE A 141 -5.00 4.78 -3.66
CA ILE A 141 -5.32 6.04 -4.32
C ILE A 141 -6.84 6.29 -4.29
N LEU A 142 -7.65 5.26 -4.62
CA LEU A 142 -9.11 5.35 -4.58
C LEU A 142 -9.63 5.62 -3.17
N MET A 143 -9.15 4.90 -2.16
CA MET A 143 -9.52 5.15 -0.76
C MET A 143 -9.19 6.59 -0.33
N TYR A 144 -8.02 7.09 -0.70
CA TYR A 144 -7.66 8.49 -0.39
C TYR A 144 -8.53 9.49 -1.16
N SER A 145 -8.93 9.18 -2.38
CA SER A 145 -9.73 10.06 -3.24
C SER A 145 -11.16 10.28 -2.70
N ILE A 146 -11.68 9.41 -1.82
CA ILE A 146 -12.98 9.57 -1.16
C ILE A 146 -13.07 10.93 -0.45
N ARG A 147 -11.96 11.44 0.10
CA ARG A 147 -11.91 12.79 0.68
C ARG A 147 -12.39 13.88 -0.29
N TYR A 148 -12.06 13.77 -1.58
CA TYR A 148 -12.46 14.76 -2.57
C TYR A 148 -13.96 14.73 -2.85
N VAL A 149 -14.61 13.57 -2.68
CA VAL A 149 -16.07 13.45 -2.72
C VAL A 149 -16.69 14.19 -1.53
N ILE A 150 -16.14 13.98 -0.32
CA ILE A 150 -16.60 14.64 0.91
C ILE A 150 -16.42 16.16 0.80
N GLU A 151 -15.28 16.61 0.25
CA GLU A 151 -14.97 18.03 0.03
C GLU A 151 -15.70 18.63 -1.20
N LYS A 152 -16.56 17.86 -1.89
CA LYS A 152 -17.30 18.25 -3.12
C LYS A 152 -16.37 18.69 -4.29
N LYS A 153 -15.14 18.16 -4.34
CA LYS A 153 -14.14 18.44 -5.38
C LYS A 153 -14.16 17.33 -6.45
N ILE A 154 -15.26 17.24 -7.19
CA ILE A 154 -15.51 16.13 -8.12
C ILE A 154 -14.42 15.97 -9.19
N TYR A 155 -13.84 17.06 -9.69
CA TYR A 155 -12.77 17.01 -10.69
C TYR A 155 -11.49 16.36 -10.15
N MET A 156 -11.13 16.62 -8.88
CA MET A 156 -9.99 15.97 -8.21
C MET A 156 -10.24 14.48 -7.98
N PHE A 157 -11.48 14.11 -7.67
CA PHE A 157 -11.88 12.71 -7.56
C PHE A 157 -11.73 11.98 -8.89
N LEU A 158 -12.29 12.54 -9.98
CA LEU A 158 -12.19 11.95 -11.32
C LEU A 158 -10.73 11.82 -11.78
N PHE A 159 -9.91 12.82 -11.52
CA PHE A 159 -8.47 12.77 -11.81
C PHE A 159 -7.77 11.63 -11.04
N ALA A 160 -8.07 11.46 -9.75
CA ALA A 160 -7.52 10.37 -8.95
C ALA A 160 -7.97 8.99 -9.46
N VAL A 161 -9.22 8.86 -9.93
CA VAL A 161 -9.74 7.61 -10.55
C VAL A 161 -9.02 7.27 -11.84
N ILE A 162 -8.67 8.27 -12.66
CA ILE A 162 -7.93 8.06 -13.93
C ILE A 162 -6.49 7.60 -13.67
N ILE A 163 -5.88 8.07 -12.57
CA ILE A 163 -4.51 7.70 -12.19
C ILE A 163 -4.46 6.33 -11.51
N ALA A 164 -5.53 5.91 -10.80
CA ALA A 164 -5.60 4.65 -10.06
C ALA A 164 -5.71 3.45 -11.00
#